data_0813a0e3147a8dd0606700d96b946582
#
_entry.id   0813a0e3147a8dd0606700d96b946582
#
_cell.length_a   1.000
_cell.length_b   1.000
_cell.length_c   1.000
_cell.angle_alpha   90.00
_cell.angle_beta   90.00
_cell.angle_gamma   90.00
#
_symmetry.space_group_name_H-M   'P 1'
#
loop_
_entity.id
_entity.type
_entity.pdbx_description
1 polymer ?
#
loop_
_entity_poly.entity_id
_entity_poly.type
_entity_poly.pdbx_seq_one_letter_code
_entity_poly.pdbx_strand_id
1 'polypeptide(L)'
;MYSDLHNHLYGCLSAETLWEIGRKNRHPKWERFIPEYKKVFGKEINPDSFFETYSRPEKLGELYWFRKPGPFAEFQCSFNLIIALSVFDEEEIYEAARRTALEHYHDGVSYAEYRLMYSPAAGEADYVRKSLSACRGLKKAEEESGGKFQGRLAVSLYRNSYWKEYEWLKKLQDSDNTAKQYITGIDFCFIEEGFPPREKKRVFSESQGGQYPQTR
;
A
#
# COMPACT_ATOMS: atom_id res chain seq x y z
N MET A 1 18.96 6.93 -13.07
CA MET A 1 17.59 7.28 -12.68
C MET A 1 16.63 6.42 -13.49
N TYR A 2 15.67 5.80 -12.86
CA TYR A 2 14.65 4.94 -13.47
C TYR A 2 13.28 5.16 -12.83
N SER A 3 12.23 4.65 -13.48
CA SER A 3 10.86 4.75 -12.98
C SER A 3 10.36 3.38 -12.58
N ASP A 4 9.58 3.33 -11.51
CA ASP A 4 8.89 2.12 -11.06
C ASP A 4 7.38 2.36 -11.00
N LEU A 5 6.62 1.67 -11.86
CA LEU A 5 5.21 1.93 -12.10
C LEU A 5 4.26 0.95 -11.40
N HIS A 6 4.77 -0.02 -10.63
CA HIS A 6 3.93 -1.03 -9.99
C HIS A 6 4.40 -1.45 -8.60
N ASN A 7 4.24 -0.58 -7.63
CA ASN A 7 4.61 -0.84 -6.24
C ASN A 7 3.37 -0.91 -5.34
N HIS A 8 3.34 -1.88 -4.44
CA HIS A 8 2.40 -1.86 -3.32
C HIS A 8 3.06 -1.13 -2.15
N LEU A 9 2.53 0.03 -1.74
CA LEU A 9 3.17 0.91 -0.77
C LEU A 9 3.67 0.17 0.48
N TYR A 10 2.80 -0.60 1.11
CA TYR A 10 3.17 -1.39 2.29
C TYR A 10 4.06 -2.59 1.96
N GLY A 11 4.03 -3.09 0.73
CA GLY A 11 4.93 -4.15 0.27
C GLY A 11 6.37 -3.67 0.05
N CYS A 12 6.58 -2.36 -0.03
CA CYS A 12 7.89 -1.74 -0.20
C CYS A 12 8.50 -1.23 1.13
N LEU A 13 7.83 -1.46 2.27
CA LEU A 13 8.39 -1.06 3.56
C LEU A 13 9.70 -1.79 3.84
N SER A 14 10.72 -1.05 4.25
CA SER A 14 11.96 -1.66 4.76
C SER A 14 11.68 -2.42 6.05
N ALA A 15 12.57 -3.36 6.37
CA ALA A 15 12.49 -4.12 7.62
C ALA A 15 12.50 -3.21 8.84
N GLU A 16 13.28 -2.12 8.78
CA GLU A 16 13.36 -1.11 9.84
C GLU A 16 12.01 -0.42 10.04
N THR A 17 11.42 0.08 8.95
CA THR A 17 10.14 0.77 9.00
C THR A 17 9.03 -0.15 9.51
N LEU A 18 8.93 -1.38 9.00
CA LEU A 18 7.92 -2.33 9.45
C LEU A 18 8.12 -2.77 10.92
N TRP A 19 9.38 -2.91 11.35
CA TRP A 19 9.69 -3.27 12.73
C TRP A 19 9.30 -2.15 13.72
N GLU A 20 9.56 -0.89 13.37
CA GLU A 20 9.13 0.27 14.15
C GLU A 20 7.60 0.39 14.23
N ILE A 21 6.91 0.22 13.10
CA ILE A 21 5.45 0.21 13.04
C ILE A 21 4.91 -0.88 13.97
N GLY A 22 5.38 -2.11 13.80
CA GLY A 22 4.90 -3.25 14.57
C GLY A 22 5.12 -3.11 16.09
N ARG A 23 6.24 -2.52 16.51
CA ARG A 23 6.52 -2.27 17.92
C ARG A 23 5.62 -1.20 18.55
N LYS A 24 5.16 -0.25 17.76
CA LYS A 24 4.20 0.78 18.21
C LYS A 24 2.78 0.26 18.25
N ASN A 25 2.46 -0.76 17.44
CA ASN A 25 1.14 -1.35 17.39
C ASN A 25 0.83 -2.14 18.67
N ARG A 26 -0.13 -1.67 19.47
CA ARG A 26 -0.56 -2.33 20.71
C ARG A 26 -1.53 -3.50 20.48
N HIS A 27 -2.08 -3.61 19.27
CA HIS A 27 -3.10 -4.59 18.92
C HIS A 27 -2.81 -5.22 17.54
N PRO A 28 -1.67 -5.92 17.39
CA PRO A 28 -1.36 -6.60 16.14
C PRO A 28 -2.43 -7.64 15.79
N LYS A 29 -2.78 -7.72 14.52
CA LYS A 29 -3.84 -8.63 14.02
C LYS A 29 -3.26 -10.03 13.76
N TRP A 30 -2.76 -10.68 14.82
CA TRP A 30 -2.08 -11.97 14.72
C TRP A 30 -2.92 -13.06 14.08
N GLU A 31 -4.24 -12.98 14.18
CA GLU A 31 -5.19 -13.89 13.53
C GLU A 31 -5.08 -13.86 11.99
N ARG A 32 -4.50 -12.80 11.42
CA ARG A 32 -4.23 -12.68 9.98
C ARG A 32 -2.96 -13.37 9.54
N PHE A 33 -2.00 -13.53 10.42
CA PHE A 33 -0.65 -14.00 10.07
C PHE A 33 -0.33 -15.38 10.62
N ILE A 34 -0.47 -15.61 11.93
CA ILE A 34 0.03 -16.81 12.61
C ILE A 34 -0.56 -18.12 12.05
N PRO A 35 -1.89 -18.24 11.83
CA PRO A 35 -2.46 -19.46 11.28
C PRO A 35 -1.92 -19.81 9.89
N GLU A 36 -1.81 -18.80 9.03
CA GLU A 36 -1.29 -19.00 7.67
C GLU A 36 0.21 -19.29 7.68
N TYR A 37 0.98 -18.65 8.54
CA TYR A 37 2.41 -18.92 8.69
C TYR A 37 2.65 -20.38 9.13
N LYS A 38 1.89 -20.87 10.11
CA LYS A 38 1.94 -22.27 10.55
C LYS A 38 1.59 -23.22 9.40
N LYS A 39 0.54 -22.92 8.64
CA LYS A 39 0.10 -23.72 7.50
C LYS A 39 1.15 -23.79 6.38
N VAL A 40 1.79 -22.66 6.06
CA VAL A 40 2.73 -22.53 4.93
C VAL A 40 4.11 -23.07 5.30
N PHE A 41 4.62 -22.75 6.49
CA PHE A 41 6.00 -23.06 6.90
C PHE A 41 6.12 -24.20 7.92
N GLY A 42 5.00 -24.70 8.48
CA GLY A 42 5.01 -25.73 9.52
C GLY A 42 5.61 -25.26 10.84
N LYS A 43 5.77 -23.96 11.04
CA LYS A 43 6.40 -23.34 12.23
C LYS A 43 5.40 -22.59 13.04
N GLU A 44 5.61 -22.52 14.35
CA GLU A 44 4.80 -21.73 15.26
C GLU A 44 5.49 -20.41 15.57
N ILE A 45 4.68 -19.38 15.71
CA ILE A 45 5.10 -18.05 16.19
C ILE A 45 4.31 -17.76 17.45
N ASN A 46 5.02 -17.42 18.52
CA ASN A 46 4.39 -16.97 19.76
C ASN A 46 4.19 -15.43 19.67
N PRO A 47 2.93 -14.93 19.68
CA PRO A 47 2.64 -13.50 19.61
C PRO A 47 3.20 -12.73 20.81
N ASP A 48 3.18 -13.30 22.01
CA ASP A 48 3.57 -12.63 23.25
C ASP A 48 5.08 -12.33 23.30
N SER A 49 5.89 -13.18 22.66
CA SER A 49 7.35 -13.01 22.59
C SER A 49 7.85 -12.65 21.18
N PHE A 50 6.96 -12.18 20.30
CA PHE A 50 7.31 -11.91 18.91
C PHE A 50 8.48 -10.95 18.79
N PHE A 51 8.42 -9.79 19.43
CA PHE A 51 9.48 -8.78 19.38
C PHE A 51 10.69 -9.08 20.26
N GLU A 52 10.65 -10.09 21.11
CA GLU A 52 11.83 -10.65 21.77
C GLU A 52 12.59 -11.55 20.80
N THR A 53 11.86 -12.39 20.06
CA THR A 53 12.42 -13.28 19.04
C THR A 53 12.96 -12.50 17.84
N TYR A 54 12.15 -11.56 17.32
CA TYR A 54 12.49 -10.67 16.21
C TYR A 54 12.91 -9.29 16.76
N SER A 55 13.95 -9.27 17.61
CA SER A 55 14.35 -8.14 18.41
C SER A 55 15.00 -6.98 17.63
N ARG A 56 15.22 -7.15 16.33
CA ARG A 56 15.82 -6.16 15.44
C ARG A 56 15.31 -6.31 14.02
N PRO A 57 15.40 -5.24 13.20
CA PRO A 57 14.87 -5.21 11.83
C PRO A 57 15.34 -6.36 10.95
N GLU A 58 16.63 -6.71 10.98
CA GLU A 58 17.19 -7.75 10.12
C GLU A 58 16.58 -9.12 10.41
N LYS A 59 16.28 -9.42 11.68
CA LYS A 59 15.59 -10.66 12.06
C LYS A 59 14.14 -10.68 11.58
N LEU A 60 13.44 -9.54 11.66
CA LEU A 60 12.10 -9.42 11.12
C LEU A 60 12.13 -9.63 9.59
N GLY A 61 13.12 -9.07 8.91
CA GLY A 61 13.33 -9.23 7.47
C GLY A 61 13.39 -10.69 7.03
N GLU A 62 13.88 -11.59 7.86
CA GLU A 62 13.92 -13.04 7.55
C GLU A 62 12.53 -13.66 7.35
N LEU A 63 11.47 -13.05 7.88
CA LEU A 63 10.09 -13.53 7.75
C LEU A 63 9.43 -13.13 6.44
N TYR A 64 9.88 -12.09 5.75
CA TYR A 64 9.19 -11.60 4.57
C TYR A 64 10.09 -11.25 3.37
N TRP A 65 11.40 -11.32 3.51
CA TRP A 65 12.30 -11.16 2.37
C TRP A 65 12.45 -12.46 1.59
N PHE A 66 12.10 -12.41 0.33
CA PHE A 66 12.30 -13.54 -0.58
C PHE A 66 13.73 -13.55 -1.13
N ARG A 67 14.48 -14.58 -0.80
CA ARG A 67 15.84 -14.77 -1.33
C ARG A 67 15.87 -15.75 -2.53
N LYS A 68 14.76 -16.38 -2.81
CA LYS A 68 14.57 -17.34 -3.91
C LYS A 68 13.10 -17.39 -4.31
N PRO A 69 12.78 -17.79 -5.55
CA PRO A 69 11.40 -18.05 -5.95
C PRO A 69 10.71 -19.05 -5.00
N GLY A 70 9.46 -18.80 -4.68
CA GLY A 70 8.64 -19.64 -3.82
C GLY A 70 7.19 -19.68 -4.26
N PRO A 71 6.36 -20.54 -3.67
CA PRO A 71 4.93 -20.58 -3.93
C PRO A 71 4.23 -19.26 -3.57
N PHE A 72 3.13 -18.96 -4.26
CA PHE A 72 2.34 -17.77 -3.97
C PHE A 72 1.87 -17.67 -2.50
N ALA A 73 1.65 -18.82 -1.85
CA ALA A 73 1.27 -18.86 -0.43
C ALA A 73 2.35 -18.28 0.49
N GLU A 74 3.64 -18.43 0.20
CA GLU A 74 4.74 -17.82 0.96
C GLU A 74 4.68 -16.28 0.82
N PHE A 75 4.51 -15.80 -0.42
CA PHE A 75 4.35 -14.37 -0.70
C PHE A 75 3.12 -13.79 0.02
N GLN A 76 1.97 -14.45 -0.05
CA GLN A 76 0.76 -14.01 0.65
C GLN A 76 0.97 -13.97 2.17
N CYS A 77 1.72 -14.92 2.73
CA CYS A 77 2.05 -14.93 4.15
C CYS A 77 2.87 -13.70 4.57
N SER A 78 3.79 -13.23 3.71
CA SER A 78 4.55 -11.99 3.95
C SER A 78 3.64 -10.76 4.00
N PHE A 79 2.68 -10.65 3.10
CA PHE A 79 1.66 -9.59 3.17
C PHE A 79 0.81 -9.69 4.43
N ASN A 80 0.45 -10.88 4.86
CA ASN A 80 -0.30 -11.09 6.10
C ASN A 80 0.48 -10.63 7.34
N LEU A 81 1.81 -10.77 7.35
CA LEU A 81 2.66 -10.21 8.40
C LEU A 81 2.59 -8.67 8.42
N ILE A 82 2.72 -8.03 7.26
CA ILE A 82 2.63 -6.58 7.13
C ILE A 82 1.26 -6.10 7.64
N ILE A 83 0.17 -6.75 7.23
CA ILE A 83 -1.19 -6.43 7.68
C ILE A 83 -1.35 -6.64 9.18
N ALA A 84 -0.74 -7.68 9.73
CA ALA A 84 -0.81 -7.97 11.17
C ALA A 84 -0.11 -6.90 12.00
N LEU A 85 1.04 -6.41 11.55
CA LEU A 85 1.85 -5.42 12.27
C LEU A 85 1.35 -3.99 12.09
N SER A 86 0.62 -3.68 11.00
CA SER A 86 0.19 -2.32 10.67
C SER A 86 -1.15 -1.94 11.29
N VAL A 87 -1.26 -0.68 11.72
CA VAL A 87 -2.50 -0.06 12.22
C VAL A 87 -3.33 0.51 11.08
N PHE A 88 -2.68 1.05 10.05
CA PHE A 88 -3.28 1.76 8.93
C PHE A 88 -4.03 3.03 9.34
N ASP A 89 -3.54 3.74 10.34
CA ASP A 89 -4.02 5.08 10.66
C ASP A 89 -3.35 6.16 9.80
N GLU A 90 -3.79 7.39 9.96
CA GLU A 90 -3.34 8.52 9.14
C GLU A 90 -1.84 8.80 9.32
N GLU A 91 -1.31 8.71 10.55
CA GLU A 91 0.09 8.96 10.85
C GLU A 91 1.00 7.88 10.27
N GLU A 92 0.62 6.61 10.46
CA GLU A 92 1.35 5.49 9.89
C GLU A 92 1.39 5.55 8.36
N ILE A 93 0.24 5.82 7.72
CA ILE A 93 0.16 5.91 6.26
C ILE A 93 1.02 7.06 5.73
N TYR A 94 1.01 8.21 6.39
CA TYR A 94 1.87 9.35 6.03
C TYR A 94 3.35 8.97 6.10
N GLU A 95 3.80 8.41 7.21
CA GLU A 95 5.21 8.02 7.41
C GLU A 95 5.61 6.86 6.49
N ALA A 96 4.75 5.87 6.28
CA ALA A 96 4.99 4.78 5.34
C ALA A 96 5.21 5.33 3.92
N ALA A 97 4.35 6.23 3.46
CA ALA A 97 4.48 6.84 2.13
C ALA A 97 5.75 7.68 2.00
N ARG A 98 6.05 8.52 3.01
CA ARG A 98 7.23 9.38 3.01
C ARG A 98 8.53 8.57 3.01
N ARG A 99 8.66 7.61 3.93
CA ARG A 99 9.89 6.81 4.09
C ARG A 99 10.14 5.92 2.88
N THR A 100 9.13 5.19 2.42
CA THR A 100 9.26 4.34 1.22
C THR A 100 9.68 5.16 -0.01
N ALA A 101 9.09 6.34 -0.20
CA ALA A 101 9.44 7.20 -1.32
C ALA A 101 10.90 7.71 -1.24
N LEU A 102 11.38 8.07 -0.04
CA LEU A 102 12.77 8.47 0.16
C LEU A 102 13.76 7.31 -0.01
N GLU A 103 13.41 6.11 0.45
CA GLU A 103 14.22 4.90 0.23
C GLU A 103 14.36 4.64 -1.29
N HIS A 104 13.27 4.69 -2.06
CA HIS A 104 13.32 4.58 -3.53
C HIS A 104 14.18 5.67 -4.17
N TYR A 105 14.08 6.92 -3.69
CA TYR A 105 14.94 8.00 -4.17
C TYR A 105 16.43 7.69 -3.93
N HIS A 106 16.79 7.21 -2.75
CA HIS A 106 18.17 6.83 -2.42
C HIS A 106 18.68 5.65 -3.25
N ASP A 107 17.78 4.76 -3.67
CA ASP A 107 18.05 3.65 -4.58
C ASP A 107 18.09 4.06 -6.07
N GLY A 108 17.96 5.37 -6.36
CA GLY A 108 18.12 5.93 -7.71
C GLY A 108 16.82 5.98 -8.53
N VAL A 109 15.67 5.71 -7.92
CA VAL A 109 14.35 5.93 -8.56
C VAL A 109 14.05 7.42 -8.60
N SER A 110 13.57 7.92 -9.73
CA SER A 110 13.14 9.32 -9.89
C SER A 110 11.63 9.50 -9.99
N TYR A 111 10.92 8.43 -10.32
CA TYR A 111 9.46 8.41 -10.38
C TYR A 111 8.92 7.06 -9.93
N ALA A 112 7.92 7.05 -9.06
CA ALA A 112 7.27 5.82 -8.63
C ALA A 112 5.76 5.97 -8.50
N GLU A 113 5.01 4.91 -8.86
CA GLU A 113 3.58 4.79 -8.63
C GLU A 113 3.31 3.74 -7.56
N TYR A 114 2.63 4.16 -6.49
CA TYR A 114 2.31 3.31 -5.36
C TYR A 114 0.83 2.94 -5.34
N ARG A 115 0.57 1.66 -5.17
CA ARG A 115 -0.77 1.13 -4.92
C ARG A 115 -1.01 1.04 -3.43
N LEU A 116 -2.14 1.55 -2.99
CA LEU A 116 -2.53 1.49 -1.59
C LEU A 116 -4.00 1.11 -1.48
N MET A 117 -4.26 0.09 -0.66
CA MET A 117 -5.59 -0.38 -0.31
C MET A 117 -5.85 -0.18 1.17
N TYR A 118 -7.00 0.33 1.50
CA TYR A 118 -7.52 0.36 2.86
C TYR A 118 -9.02 0.08 2.87
N SER A 119 -9.52 -0.40 4.02
CA SER A 119 -10.93 -0.77 4.15
C SER A 119 -11.83 0.46 4.09
N PRO A 120 -12.90 0.46 3.29
CA PRO A 120 -13.92 1.51 3.30
C PRO A 120 -14.91 1.36 4.47
N ALA A 121 -14.73 0.36 5.36
CA ALA A 121 -15.71 0.02 6.40
C ALA A 121 -15.92 1.14 7.42
N ALA A 122 -14.90 1.97 7.66
CA ALA A 122 -15.00 3.12 8.57
C ALA A 122 -15.69 4.36 7.93
N GLY A 123 -16.08 4.27 6.65
CA GLY A 123 -16.83 5.29 5.93
C GLY A 123 -15.99 6.30 5.16
N GLU A 124 -16.69 7.24 4.46
CA GLU A 124 -16.09 8.21 3.55
C GLU A 124 -15.02 9.07 4.22
N ALA A 125 -15.32 9.62 5.39
CA ALA A 125 -14.40 10.53 6.08
C ALA A 125 -13.05 9.87 6.43
N ASP A 126 -13.06 8.62 6.92
CA ASP A 126 -11.84 7.87 7.21
C ASP A 126 -11.07 7.56 5.93
N TYR A 127 -11.77 7.09 4.90
CA TYR A 127 -11.18 6.76 3.61
C TYR A 127 -10.48 7.97 2.95
N VAL A 128 -11.13 9.13 2.98
CA VAL A 128 -10.61 10.39 2.45
C VAL A 128 -9.37 10.85 3.23
N ARG A 129 -9.42 10.83 4.57
CA ARG A 129 -8.27 11.23 5.41
C ARG A 129 -7.05 10.34 5.15
N LYS A 130 -7.23 9.02 5.04
CA LYS A 130 -6.15 8.08 4.73
C LYS A 130 -5.55 8.31 3.34
N SER A 131 -6.40 8.57 2.33
CA SER A 131 -5.93 8.92 0.99
C SER A 131 -5.08 10.20 1.00
N LEU A 132 -5.54 11.24 1.71
CA LEU A 132 -4.79 12.48 1.86
C LEU A 132 -3.48 12.29 2.63
N SER A 133 -3.46 11.46 3.66
CA SER A 133 -2.24 11.14 4.41
C SER A 133 -1.17 10.51 3.52
N ALA A 134 -1.53 9.55 2.67
CA ALA A 134 -0.61 8.99 1.69
C ALA A 134 -0.08 10.08 0.73
N CYS A 135 -0.97 10.90 0.16
CA CYS A 135 -0.58 11.99 -0.74
C CYS A 135 0.37 13.00 -0.07
N ARG A 136 0.10 13.37 1.19
CA ARG A 136 0.96 14.28 1.97
C ARG A 136 2.33 13.66 2.26
N GLY A 137 2.40 12.36 2.55
CA GLY A 137 3.66 11.64 2.72
C GLY A 137 4.50 11.65 1.44
N LEU A 138 3.90 11.35 0.29
CA LEU A 138 4.57 11.42 -1.01
C LEU A 138 5.03 12.84 -1.35
N LYS A 139 4.19 13.86 -1.10
CA LYS A 139 4.55 15.27 -1.25
C LYS A 139 5.76 15.64 -0.41
N LYS A 140 5.77 15.21 0.84
CA LYS A 140 6.88 15.47 1.76
C LYS A 140 8.19 14.86 1.27
N ALA A 141 8.16 13.64 0.75
CA ALA A 141 9.32 13.00 0.15
C ALA A 141 9.82 13.74 -1.11
N GLU A 142 8.90 14.23 -1.96
CA GLU A 142 9.23 15.07 -3.11
C GLU A 142 9.96 16.37 -2.67
N GLU A 143 9.46 17.03 -1.63
CA GLU A 143 10.11 18.22 -1.04
C GLU A 143 11.50 17.90 -0.46
N GLU A 144 11.63 16.81 0.31
CA GLU A 144 12.89 16.39 0.95
C GLU A 144 13.94 15.94 -0.06
N SER A 145 13.54 15.38 -1.21
CA SER A 145 14.43 15.05 -2.32
C SER A 145 14.86 16.29 -3.14
N GLY A 146 14.35 17.49 -2.81
CA GLY A 146 14.56 18.71 -3.59
C GLY A 146 13.92 18.64 -4.99
N GLY A 147 12.78 17.94 -5.12
CA GLY A 147 12.05 17.75 -6.37
C GLY A 147 12.68 16.73 -7.33
N LYS A 148 13.69 15.98 -6.90
CA LYS A 148 14.39 14.99 -7.73
C LYS A 148 13.66 13.65 -7.80
N PHE A 149 12.72 13.40 -6.89
CA PHE A 149 11.84 12.25 -6.87
C PHE A 149 10.39 12.70 -6.97
N GLN A 150 9.58 11.94 -7.67
CA GLN A 150 8.14 12.15 -7.77
C GLN A 150 7.40 10.84 -7.46
N GLY A 151 6.65 10.82 -6.36
CA GLY A 151 5.77 9.72 -6.02
C GLY A 151 4.33 10.01 -6.40
N ARG A 152 3.60 9.02 -6.91
CA ARG A 152 2.17 9.13 -7.23
C ARG A 152 1.41 7.96 -6.62
N LEU A 153 0.13 8.18 -6.35
CA LEU A 153 -0.75 7.22 -5.72
C LEU A 153 -1.78 6.68 -6.71
N ALA A 154 -1.84 5.37 -6.86
CA ALA A 154 -2.97 4.66 -7.43
C ALA A 154 -3.77 4.02 -6.29
N VAL A 155 -4.99 4.50 -6.06
CA VAL A 155 -5.81 3.95 -4.97
C VAL A 155 -6.47 2.66 -5.42
N SER A 156 -6.26 1.58 -4.64
CA SER A 156 -6.81 0.27 -4.95
C SER A 156 -8.24 0.12 -4.43
N LEU A 157 -9.15 -0.15 -5.34
CA LEU A 157 -10.57 -0.34 -5.08
C LEU A 157 -10.92 -1.82 -4.99
N TYR A 158 -11.89 -2.18 -4.17
CA TYR A 158 -12.40 -3.54 -4.11
C TYR A 158 -13.19 -3.91 -5.36
N ARG A 159 -12.88 -5.02 -6.00
CA ARG A 159 -13.55 -5.47 -7.25
C ARG A 159 -15.06 -5.64 -7.14
N ASN A 160 -15.57 -5.96 -5.96
CA ASN A 160 -16.99 -6.24 -5.71
C ASN A 160 -17.79 -5.03 -5.21
N SER A 161 -17.13 -3.92 -4.78
CA SER A 161 -17.81 -2.79 -4.15
C SER A 161 -17.24 -1.41 -4.53
N TYR A 162 -16.45 -1.35 -5.57
CA TYR A 162 -15.60 -0.23 -5.97
C TYR A 162 -16.29 1.11 -6.22
N TRP A 163 -17.58 1.11 -6.57
CA TRP A 163 -18.24 2.33 -7.06
C TRP A 163 -18.33 3.44 -6.03
N LYS A 164 -18.60 3.09 -4.79
CA LYS A 164 -18.74 4.02 -3.68
C LYS A 164 -17.42 4.71 -3.36
N GLU A 165 -16.35 3.94 -3.28
CA GLU A 165 -14.99 4.43 -3.03
C GLU A 165 -14.50 5.30 -4.19
N TYR A 166 -14.83 4.92 -5.42
CA TYR A 166 -14.52 5.72 -6.61
C TYR A 166 -15.18 7.10 -6.57
N GLU A 167 -16.45 7.19 -6.21
CA GLU A 167 -17.14 8.47 -6.06
C GLU A 167 -16.53 9.33 -4.93
N TRP A 168 -16.08 8.73 -3.84
CA TRP A 168 -15.36 9.44 -2.78
C TRP A 168 -14.03 10.02 -3.27
N LEU A 169 -13.28 9.26 -4.05
CA LEU A 169 -12.01 9.72 -4.62
C LEU A 169 -12.22 10.87 -5.63
N LYS A 170 -13.25 10.79 -6.45
CA LYS A 170 -13.60 11.90 -7.37
C LYS A 170 -13.88 13.19 -6.61
N LYS A 171 -14.77 13.14 -5.61
CA LYS A 171 -15.07 14.30 -4.77
C LYS A 171 -13.82 14.85 -4.08
N LEU A 172 -12.94 13.97 -3.60
CA LEU A 172 -11.69 14.37 -2.98
C LEU A 172 -10.78 15.09 -3.98
N GLN A 173 -10.59 14.57 -5.18
CA GLN A 173 -9.78 15.21 -6.22
C GLN A 173 -10.38 16.56 -6.69
N ASP A 174 -11.70 16.69 -6.68
CA ASP A 174 -12.38 17.95 -7.04
C ASP A 174 -12.21 19.03 -5.96
N SER A 175 -12.04 18.62 -4.69
CA SER A 175 -12.03 19.53 -3.54
C SER A 175 -10.65 19.79 -2.93
N ASP A 176 -9.64 18.95 -3.22
CA ASP A 176 -8.30 19.05 -2.62
C ASP A 176 -7.20 19.02 -3.67
N ASN A 177 -6.38 20.08 -3.73
CA ASN A 177 -5.30 20.21 -4.71
C ASN A 177 -4.18 19.17 -4.51
N THR A 178 -3.93 18.71 -3.29
CA THR A 178 -2.92 17.67 -3.05
C THR A 178 -3.42 16.34 -3.59
N ALA A 179 -4.67 15.97 -3.31
CA ALA A 179 -5.27 14.78 -3.88
C ALA A 179 -5.28 14.83 -5.42
N LYS A 180 -5.67 15.96 -6.01
CA LYS A 180 -5.67 16.16 -7.47
C LYS A 180 -4.31 15.97 -8.10
N GLN A 181 -3.25 16.40 -7.44
CA GLN A 181 -1.87 16.28 -7.93
C GLN A 181 -1.29 14.89 -7.74
N TYR A 182 -1.56 14.24 -6.60
CA TYR A 182 -0.86 13.01 -6.21
C TYR A 182 -1.64 11.72 -6.49
N ILE A 183 -2.97 11.74 -6.57
CA ILE A 183 -3.76 10.58 -6.99
C ILE A 183 -3.84 10.62 -8.52
N THR A 184 -3.07 9.76 -9.18
CA THR A 184 -2.98 9.71 -10.65
C THR A 184 -3.70 8.51 -11.25
N GLY A 185 -4.17 7.58 -10.43
CA GLY A 185 -4.81 6.38 -10.93
C GLY A 185 -5.66 5.65 -9.90
N ILE A 186 -6.35 4.67 -10.41
CA ILE A 186 -7.03 3.65 -9.62
C ILE A 186 -6.51 2.27 -10.02
N ASP A 187 -6.53 1.36 -9.08
CA ASP A 187 -6.25 -0.05 -9.29
C ASP A 187 -7.41 -0.90 -8.74
N PHE A 188 -7.50 -2.16 -9.14
CA PHE A 188 -8.48 -3.09 -8.59
C PHE A 188 -7.78 -4.23 -7.86
N CYS A 189 -8.06 -4.35 -6.59
CA CYS A 189 -7.51 -5.38 -5.72
C CYS A 189 -8.47 -6.55 -5.49
N PHE A 190 -7.98 -7.62 -4.86
CA PHE A 190 -8.66 -8.88 -4.61
C PHE A 190 -8.73 -9.82 -5.83
N ILE A 191 -9.39 -10.95 -5.59
CA ILE A 191 -9.52 -12.05 -6.55
C ILE A 191 -10.17 -11.58 -7.84
N GLU A 192 -9.55 -11.88 -8.98
CA GLU A 192 -10.04 -11.50 -10.31
C GLU A 192 -11.14 -12.45 -10.81
N GLU A 193 -11.09 -13.69 -10.36
CA GLU A 193 -12.07 -14.71 -10.75
C GLU A 193 -13.50 -14.25 -10.38
N GLY A 194 -14.40 -14.27 -11.36
CA GLY A 194 -15.76 -13.76 -11.19
C GLY A 194 -15.94 -12.24 -11.33
N PHE A 195 -14.85 -11.46 -11.47
CA PHE A 195 -14.90 -9.99 -11.57
C PHE A 195 -14.12 -9.47 -12.78
N PRO A 196 -14.53 -9.78 -14.02
CA PRO A 196 -13.76 -9.41 -15.21
C PRO A 196 -13.66 -7.89 -15.41
N PRO A 197 -12.56 -7.38 -15.96
CA PRO A 197 -12.33 -5.94 -16.18
C PRO A 197 -13.41 -5.25 -17.01
N ARG A 198 -14.03 -5.97 -17.97
CA ARG A 198 -15.11 -5.44 -18.82
C ARG A 198 -16.30 -4.88 -18.04
N GLU A 199 -16.59 -5.40 -16.86
CA GLU A 199 -17.65 -4.92 -15.97
C GLU A 199 -17.30 -3.57 -15.31
N LYS A 200 -16.04 -3.19 -15.33
CA LYS A 200 -15.50 -1.93 -14.79
C LYS A 200 -15.34 -0.85 -15.87
N LYS A 201 -15.79 -1.11 -17.10
CA LYS A 201 -15.59 -0.22 -18.27
C LYS A 201 -15.96 1.24 -17.97
N ARG A 202 -17.06 1.46 -17.23
CA ARG A 202 -17.52 2.81 -16.89
C ARG A 202 -16.49 3.57 -16.05
N VAL A 203 -15.94 2.95 -15.01
CA VAL A 203 -14.92 3.59 -14.16
C VAL A 203 -13.66 3.91 -14.96
N PHE A 204 -13.20 2.98 -15.81
CA PHE A 204 -12.04 3.24 -16.67
C PHE A 204 -12.30 4.37 -17.66
N SER A 205 -13.49 4.45 -18.24
CA SER A 205 -13.85 5.51 -19.19
C SER A 205 -13.93 6.88 -18.49
N GLU A 206 -14.44 6.95 -17.27
CA GLU A 206 -14.54 8.17 -16.49
C GLU A 206 -13.18 8.60 -15.91
N SER A 207 -12.36 7.65 -15.43
CA SER A 207 -11.03 7.96 -14.86
C SER A 207 -10.03 8.43 -15.91
N GLN A 208 -10.19 8.02 -17.18
CA GLN A 208 -9.39 8.52 -18.30
C GLN A 208 -9.80 9.91 -18.76
N GLY A 209 -10.78 10.53 -18.11
CA GLY A 209 -11.32 11.87 -18.25
C GLY A 209 -10.70 12.82 -19.25
N GLY A 210 -10.83 12.55 -20.54
CA GLY A 210 -10.66 13.55 -21.60
C GLY A 210 -9.25 13.76 -22.17
N GLN A 211 -8.22 12.98 -21.84
CA GLN A 211 -6.85 13.24 -22.37
C GLN A 211 -6.16 12.12 -23.14
N TYR A 212 -6.79 10.97 -23.37
CA TYR A 212 -6.21 9.98 -24.28
C TYR A 212 -7.08 9.79 -25.52
N PRO A 213 -6.53 9.99 -26.73
CA PRO A 213 -7.24 9.66 -27.96
C PRO A 213 -7.53 8.15 -27.97
N GLN A 214 -8.78 7.79 -28.21
CA GLN A 214 -9.17 6.42 -28.44
C GLN A 214 -8.40 5.89 -29.65
N THR A 215 -7.37 5.10 -29.40
CA THR A 215 -6.82 4.27 -30.47
C THR A 215 -7.85 3.18 -30.77
N ARG A 216 -8.35 3.23 -32.00
CA ARG A 216 -9.28 2.27 -32.62
C ARG A 216 -8.65 0.88 -32.70
#